data_71cab64287697ee596dd67b98bc8018b
#
_entry.id   71cab64287697ee596dd67b98bc8018b
#
_cell.length_a   1.000
_cell.length_b   1.000
_cell.length_c   1.000
_cell.angle_alpha   90.00
_cell.angle_beta   90.00
_cell.angle_gamma   90.00
#
_symmetry.space_group_name_H-M   'P 1'
#
loop_
_entity.id
_entity.type
_entity.pdbx_description
1 polymer ?
#
loop_
_entity_poly.entity_id
_entity_poly.type
_entity_poly.pdbx_seq_one_letter_code
_entity_poly.pdbx_strand_id
1 'polypeptide(L)'
;MDTSPTTCRTLERYYHVNSNTLDKQYKDVLSDYRTWSELEHADKWLVFPDNMGRNLAIDETSMSNGELRTIVTNRDRHGKDQCLVAIVKGVKSEDVINALKHIPEALLNMVEEVTLDLSDSMRKIVRTCFPKAMRVIDRFHIQKLACDAVQEMRIKHRWDAIQEANDDMENAKLEGREYVPFRYENGDTRKELLARSRYLLFKSGEKWTLSQSKRAEILFREYPDLKTAYGLSHSLRMIFSKNTVKDAARLSMAKWYNKVEEAGFRSFNVIAATFYEHYDDILNFYTNKSSNAAAESFNAKIKAFRASLRGIVDEKFFLYRLAKIYAYPH
;
A
#
# COMPACT_ATOMS: atom_id res chain seq x y z
N MET A 1 14.09 13.24 22.21
CA MET A 1 14.20 11.97 21.45
C MET A 1 13.03 11.02 21.72
N ASP A 2 12.40 11.06 22.87
CA ASP A 2 11.29 10.16 23.22
C ASP A 2 9.96 10.56 22.59
N THR A 3 9.77 11.83 22.28
CA THR A 3 8.51 12.40 21.77
C THR A 3 8.50 12.68 20.27
N SER A 4 9.65 12.50 19.60
CA SER A 4 9.76 12.80 18.16
C SER A 4 10.83 11.94 17.46
N PRO A 5 10.70 11.70 16.14
CA PRO A 5 11.67 10.92 15.36
C PRO A 5 12.98 11.66 15.09
N THR A 6 13.51 12.36 16.11
CA THR A 6 14.77 13.10 16.04
C THR A 6 15.96 12.16 16.19
N THR A 7 17.06 12.40 15.48
CA THR A 7 18.29 11.61 15.56
C THR A 7 19.35 12.36 16.33
N CYS A 8 20.31 11.65 16.96
CA CYS A 8 21.46 12.25 17.62
C CYS A 8 22.29 13.12 16.67
N ARG A 9 22.36 12.76 15.38
CA ARG A 9 23.01 13.57 14.35
C ARG A 9 22.27 14.90 14.07
N THR A 10 20.94 14.91 14.18
CA THR A 10 20.18 16.15 14.09
C THR A 10 20.50 17.05 15.30
N LEU A 11 20.55 16.48 16.51
CA LEU A 11 20.90 17.22 17.73
C LEU A 11 22.33 17.74 17.70
N GLU A 12 23.28 17.00 17.14
CA GLU A 12 24.67 17.44 16.92
C GLU A 12 24.73 18.79 16.19
N ARG A 13 23.92 18.96 15.14
CA ARG A 13 23.89 20.20 14.36
C ARG A 13 23.37 21.41 15.13
N TYR A 14 22.44 21.19 16.06
CA TYR A 14 21.80 22.29 16.81
C TYR A 14 22.51 22.59 18.13
N TYR A 15 23.05 21.55 18.77
CA TYR A 15 23.59 21.67 20.15
C TYR A 15 25.10 21.43 20.22
N HIS A 16 25.77 21.18 19.10
CA HIS A 16 27.21 20.95 19.01
C HIS A 16 27.72 19.81 19.93
N VAL A 17 26.88 18.79 20.15
CA VAL A 17 27.23 17.59 20.92
C VAL A 17 27.69 16.48 19.96
N ASN A 18 28.65 15.64 20.36
CA ASN A 18 29.06 14.52 19.52
C ASN A 18 27.92 13.51 19.40
N SER A 19 27.46 13.26 18.16
CA SER A 19 26.30 12.39 17.90
C SER A 19 26.51 10.94 18.31
N ASN A 20 27.72 10.39 18.13
CA ASN A 20 28.01 9.00 18.48
C ASN A 20 28.04 8.81 20.02
N THR A 21 28.60 9.76 20.73
CA THR A 21 28.63 9.76 22.20
C THR A 21 27.20 9.90 22.74
N LEU A 22 26.43 10.84 22.18
CA LEU A 22 25.04 11.04 22.59
C LEU A 22 24.17 9.82 22.31
N ASP A 23 24.35 9.16 21.17
CA ASP A 23 23.58 7.95 20.83
C ASP A 23 23.83 6.82 21.81
N LYS A 24 25.11 6.58 22.15
CA LYS A 24 25.50 5.59 23.16
C LYS A 24 24.97 5.95 24.54
N GLN A 25 25.12 7.21 24.97
CA GLN A 25 24.62 7.66 26.27
C GLN A 25 23.08 7.57 26.33
N TYR A 26 22.39 7.98 25.27
CA TYR A 26 20.94 7.89 25.23
C TYR A 26 20.47 6.44 25.33
N LYS A 27 21.06 5.53 24.54
CA LYS A 27 20.71 4.13 24.56
C LYS A 27 20.99 3.43 25.89
N ASP A 28 22.14 3.71 26.49
CA ASP A 28 22.67 2.91 27.64
C ASP A 28 22.33 3.52 29.00
N VAL A 29 22.09 4.85 29.08
CA VAL A 29 21.99 5.58 30.35
C VAL A 29 20.77 6.48 30.46
N LEU A 30 20.49 7.29 29.39
CA LEU A 30 19.48 8.34 29.48
C LEU A 30 18.06 7.84 29.20
N SER A 31 17.93 6.74 28.46
CA SER A 31 16.64 6.11 28.18
C SER A 31 16.44 4.87 29.04
N ASP A 32 15.18 4.45 29.17
CA ASP A 32 14.81 3.21 29.90
C ASP A 32 15.02 1.96 29.04
N TYR A 33 15.74 2.04 27.92
CA TYR A 33 15.85 0.93 26.95
C TYR A 33 16.36 -0.36 27.60
N ARG A 34 17.37 -0.26 28.51
CA ARG A 34 17.98 -1.43 29.15
C ARG A 34 17.04 -2.12 30.14
N THR A 35 16.08 -1.39 30.69
CA THR A 35 15.08 -1.87 31.66
C THR A 35 13.70 -1.99 31.06
N TRP A 36 13.57 -1.82 29.73
CA TRP A 36 12.29 -1.88 29.02
C TRP A 36 11.67 -3.27 29.13
N SER A 37 10.44 -3.36 29.62
CA SER A 37 9.71 -4.61 29.88
C SER A 37 9.57 -5.50 28.63
N GLU A 38 9.46 -4.88 27.45
CA GLU A 38 9.25 -5.59 26.20
C GLU A 38 10.55 -6.03 25.51
N LEU A 39 11.73 -5.70 26.07
CA LEU A 39 13.03 -5.87 25.43
C LEU A 39 13.32 -7.32 25.01
N GLU A 40 12.85 -8.30 25.77
CA GLU A 40 13.13 -9.72 25.49
C GLU A 40 12.55 -10.18 24.15
N HIS A 41 11.29 -9.79 23.88
CA HIS A 41 10.53 -10.24 22.69
C HIS A 41 10.26 -9.14 21.66
N ALA A 42 10.83 -7.94 21.84
CA ALA A 42 10.54 -6.78 20.98
C ALA A 42 10.81 -7.01 19.49
N ASP A 43 11.81 -7.84 19.16
CA ASP A 43 12.11 -8.24 17.78
C ASP A 43 11.05 -9.16 17.15
N LYS A 44 10.24 -9.83 17.97
CA LYS A 44 9.18 -10.73 17.51
C LYS A 44 7.82 -10.04 17.49
N TRP A 45 7.44 -9.45 18.59
CA TRP A 45 6.17 -8.73 18.72
C TRP A 45 6.20 -7.69 19.81
N LEU A 46 5.40 -6.64 19.65
CA LEU A 46 5.07 -5.63 20.64
C LEU A 46 3.55 -5.43 20.62
N VAL A 47 2.95 -5.31 21.80
CA VAL A 47 1.50 -5.10 21.94
C VAL A 47 1.24 -4.08 23.05
N PHE A 48 0.39 -3.11 22.76
CA PHE A 48 0.05 -2.00 23.66
C PHE A 48 -1.47 -1.95 23.88
N PRO A 49 -2.01 -2.72 24.85
CA PRO A 49 -3.46 -2.85 25.07
C PRO A 49 -4.15 -1.51 25.39
N ASP A 50 -3.47 -0.61 26.08
CA ASP A 50 -4.00 0.71 26.46
C ASP A 50 -4.29 1.61 25.25
N ASN A 51 -3.72 1.30 24.10
CA ASN A 51 -3.93 2.04 22.86
C ASN A 51 -5.09 1.52 22.01
N MET A 52 -5.77 0.48 22.49
CA MET A 52 -6.94 -0.06 21.80
C MET A 52 -8.03 1.01 21.64
N GLY A 53 -8.75 0.93 20.53
CA GLY A 53 -9.87 1.81 20.21
C GLY A 53 -10.97 1.06 19.46
N ARG A 54 -12.06 1.75 19.16
CA ARG A 54 -13.17 1.15 18.42
C ARG A 54 -12.86 0.96 16.94
N ASN A 55 -12.00 1.83 16.38
CA ASN A 55 -11.66 1.83 14.97
C ASN A 55 -10.16 1.55 14.79
N LEU A 56 -9.83 0.39 14.26
CA LEU A 56 -8.45 -0.02 14.03
C LEU A 56 -8.13 -0.07 12.53
N ALA A 57 -6.85 -0.07 12.23
CA ALA A 57 -6.32 -0.41 10.91
C ALA A 57 -5.23 -1.46 11.06
N ILE A 58 -5.21 -2.44 10.16
CA ILE A 58 -4.14 -3.42 10.03
C ILE A 58 -3.48 -3.28 8.66
N ASP A 59 -2.15 -3.23 8.64
CA ASP A 59 -1.38 -3.04 7.42
C ASP A 59 0.01 -3.70 7.54
N GLU A 60 0.68 -3.88 6.42
CA GLU A 60 2.04 -4.44 6.36
C GLU A 60 3.06 -3.36 6.00
N THR A 61 4.21 -3.41 6.66
CA THR A 61 5.32 -2.51 6.32
C THR A 61 6.65 -3.25 6.28
N SER A 62 7.52 -2.86 5.36
CA SER A 62 8.90 -3.34 5.33
C SER A 62 9.77 -2.45 6.20
N MET A 63 10.46 -3.05 7.17
CA MET A 63 11.36 -2.32 8.06
C MET A 63 12.82 -2.38 7.61
N SER A 64 13.39 -3.56 7.46
CA SER A 64 14.79 -3.74 7.10
C SER A 64 14.96 -4.92 6.15
N ASN A 65 15.88 -4.85 5.19
CA ASN A 65 16.26 -5.94 4.29
C ASN A 65 15.09 -6.71 3.64
N GLY A 66 13.94 -6.04 3.41
CA GLY A 66 12.74 -6.68 2.88
C GLY A 66 11.90 -7.44 3.93
N GLU A 67 12.29 -7.43 5.19
CA GLU A 67 11.53 -8.04 6.27
C GLU A 67 10.22 -7.29 6.48
N LEU A 68 9.11 -8.01 6.37
CA LEU A 68 7.77 -7.46 6.58
C LEU A 68 7.36 -7.56 8.04
N ARG A 69 6.62 -6.57 8.51
CA ARG A 69 5.94 -6.57 9.80
C ARG A 69 4.50 -6.18 9.64
N THR A 70 3.62 -6.85 10.36
CA THR A 70 2.22 -6.47 10.49
C THR A 70 2.08 -5.43 11.59
N ILE A 71 1.39 -4.34 11.28
CA ILE A 71 1.17 -3.22 12.20
C ILE A 71 -0.33 -3.05 12.42
N VAL A 72 -0.73 -2.91 13.68
CA VAL A 72 -2.09 -2.54 14.06
C VAL A 72 -2.06 -1.16 14.69
N THR A 73 -2.90 -0.28 14.18
CA THR A 73 -3.00 1.12 14.65
C THR A 73 -4.44 1.48 15.03
N ASN A 74 -4.56 2.34 16.02
CA ASN A 74 -5.81 3.00 16.39
C ASN A 74 -6.03 4.20 15.46
N ARG A 75 -7.05 4.12 14.61
CA ARG A 75 -7.39 5.15 13.63
C ARG A 75 -7.87 6.45 14.26
N ASP A 76 -8.53 6.36 15.40
CA ASP A 76 -9.09 7.51 16.10
C ASP A 76 -8.01 8.47 16.61
N ARG A 77 -6.78 7.96 16.76
CA ARG A 77 -5.60 8.76 17.14
C ARG A 77 -4.93 9.49 15.97
N HIS A 78 -5.35 9.25 14.73
CA HIS A 78 -4.82 9.92 13.53
C HIS A 78 -3.28 9.89 13.40
N GLY A 79 -2.64 8.82 13.83
CA GLY A 79 -1.20 8.64 13.77
C GLY A 79 -0.38 9.50 14.75
N LYS A 80 -1.01 10.01 15.81
CA LYS A 80 -0.36 10.71 16.94
C LYS A 80 0.13 9.69 17.99
N ASP A 81 0.54 10.19 19.15
CA ASP A 81 0.84 9.39 20.34
C ASP A 81 -0.30 8.39 20.66
N GLN A 82 0.06 7.27 21.22
CA GLN A 82 -0.86 6.17 21.53
C GLN A 82 -1.66 5.63 20.32
N CYS A 83 -1.18 5.86 19.08
CA CYS A 83 -1.81 5.28 17.90
C CYS A 83 -1.35 3.85 17.60
N LEU A 84 -0.17 3.46 18.08
CA LEU A 84 0.39 2.14 17.83
C LEU A 84 -0.18 1.13 18.83
N VAL A 85 -0.90 0.13 18.30
CA VAL A 85 -1.52 -0.97 19.08
C VAL A 85 -0.63 -2.20 19.07
N ALA A 86 -0.09 -2.59 17.90
CA ALA A 86 0.81 -3.73 17.82
C ALA A 86 1.78 -3.61 16.64
N ILE A 87 2.97 -4.20 16.81
CA ILE A 87 3.94 -4.51 15.75
C ILE A 87 4.31 -5.98 15.87
N VAL A 88 4.10 -6.76 14.82
CA VAL A 88 4.40 -8.20 14.81
C VAL A 88 5.33 -8.52 13.64
N LYS A 89 6.37 -9.31 13.88
CA LYS A 89 7.29 -9.78 12.85
C LYS A 89 6.58 -10.74 11.90
N GLY A 90 6.72 -10.47 10.59
CA GLY A 90 6.11 -11.28 9.54
C GLY A 90 4.64 -10.93 9.26
N VAL A 91 4.05 -11.75 8.39
CA VAL A 91 2.67 -11.56 7.85
C VAL A 91 1.82 -12.82 7.99
N LYS A 92 2.35 -13.85 8.67
CA LYS A 92 1.61 -15.10 8.89
C LYS A 92 0.49 -14.86 9.89
N SER A 93 -0.72 -15.26 9.52
CA SER A 93 -1.90 -15.03 10.35
C SER A 93 -1.77 -15.63 11.76
N GLU A 94 -1.15 -16.79 11.89
CA GLU A 94 -0.96 -17.48 13.17
C GLU A 94 -0.08 -16.67 14.13
N ASP A 95 1.04 -16.13 13.64
CA ASP A 95 1.98 -15.35 14.44
C ASP A 95 1.33 -14.06 14.95
N VAL A 96 0.59 -13.38 14.05
CA VAL A 96 -0.13 -12.14 14.40
C VAL A 96 -1.27 -12.42 15.39
N ILE A 97 -2.05 -13.48 15.17
CA ILE A 97 -3.13 -13.89 16.09
C ILE A 97 -2.56 -14.21 17.48
N ASN A 98 -1.43 -14.95 17.55
CA ASN A 98 -0.81 -15.29 18.81
C ASN A 98 -0.32 -14.03 19.56
N ALA A 99 0.27 -13.08 18.85
CA ALA A 99 0.67 -11.81 19.45
C ALA A 99 -0.53 -11.00 19.98
N LEU A 100 -1.60 -10.88 19.17
CA LEU A 100 -2.79 -10.13 19.55
C LEU A 100 -3.56 -10.77 20.71
N LYS A 101 -3.43 -12.08 20.97
CA LYS A 101 -4.02 -12.75 22.14
C LYS A 101 -3.45 -12.28 23.48
N HIS A 102 -2.33 -11.55 23.49
CA HIS A 102 -1.84 -10.88 24.72
C HIS A 102 -2.70 -9.67 25.09
N ILE A 103 -3.59 -9.19 24.21
CA ILE A 103 -4.58 -8.16 24.52
C ILE A 103 -5.76 -8.81 25.24
N PRO A 104 -6.24 -8.23 26.36
CA PRO A 104 -7.44 -8.72 27.05
C PRO A 104 -8.65 -8.85 26.12
N GLU A 105 -9.38 -9.95 26.22
CA GLU A 105 -10.52 -10.25 25.35
C GLU A 105 -11.60 -9.16 25.36
N ALA A 106 -11.81 -8.51 26.50
CA ALA A 106 -12.76 -7.41 26.62
C ALA A 106 -12.40 -6.24 25.67
N LEU A 107 -11.10 -5.94 25.50
CA LEU A 107 -10.62 -4.91 24.60
C LEU A 107 -10.72 -5.34 23.12
N LEU A 108 -10.45 -6.61 22.82
CA LEU A 108 -10.64 -7.15 21.46
C LEU A 108 -12.12 -7.10 21.06
N ASN A 109 -13.03 -7.39 21.98
CA ASN A 109 -14.47 -7.39 21.75
C ASN A 109 -15.11 -5.99 21.67
N MET A 110 -14.39 -4.93 22.05
CA MET A 110 -14.88 -3.55 21.91
C MET A 110 -14.65 -2.94 20.53
N VAL A 111 -13.84 -3.60 19.68
CA VAL A 111 -13.54 -3.10 18.34
C VAL A 111 -14.77 -3.20 17.45
N GLU A 112 -15.16 -2.08 16.86
CA GLU A 112 -16.35 -1.95 16.02
C GLU A 112 -16.00 -2.04 14.53
N GLU A 113 -14.83 -1.55 14.13
CA GLU A 113 -14.39 -1.54 12.74
C GLU A 113 -12.88 -1.76 12.60
N VAL A 114 -12.51 -2.56 11.61
CA VAL A 114 -11.09 -2.72 11.20
C VAL A 114 -10.97 -2.51 9.70
N THR A 115 -10.12 -1.54 9.31
CA THR A 115 -9.70 -1.40 7.91
C THR A 115 -8.50 -2.29 7.64
N LEU A 116 -8.50 -2.94 6.47
CA LEU A 116 -7.48 -3.91 6.08
C LEU A 116 -7.29 -3.94 4.56
N ASP A 117 -6.16 -4.48 4.15
CA ASP A 117 -5.88 -4.76 2.75
C ASP A 117 -6.66 -5.97 2.24
N LEU A 118 -6.75 -6.12 0.92
CA LEU A 118 -7.38 -7.25 0.27
C LEU A 118 -6.48 -8.49 0.38
N SER A 119 -6.48 -9.13 1.56
CA SER A 119 -5.64 -10.28 1.90
C SER A 119 -6.39 -11.26 2.80
N ASP A 120 -6.39 -12.54 2.43
CA ASP A 120 -7.01 -13.61 3.23
C ASP A 120 -6.35 -13.77 4.59
N SER A 121 -5.02 -13.56 4.66
CA SER A 121 -4.27 -13.57 5.93
C SER A 121 -4.81 -12.50 6.89
N MET A 122 -4.92 -11.26 6.43
CA MET A 122 -5.47 -10.17 7.25
C MET A 122 -6.94 -10.40 7.61
N ARG A 123 -7.75 -10.89 6.68
CA ARG A 123 -9.15 -11.25 6.93
C ARG A 123 -9.27 -12.30 8.02
N LYS A 124 -8.41 -13.35 8.00
CA LYS A 124 -8.35 -14.39 9.02
C LYS A 124 -7.97 -13.81 10.38
N ILE A 125 -6.96 -12.93 10.44
CA ILE A 125 -6.55 -12.24 11.68
C ILE A 125 -7.73 -11.47 12.26
N VAL A 126 -8.36 -10.59 11.47
CA VAL A 126 -9.44 -9.74 11.92
C VAL A 126 -10.65 -10.58 12.40
N ARG A 127 -11.03 -11.62 11.64
CA ARG A 127 -12.14 -12.51 12.02
C ARG A 127 -11.89 -13.25 13.34
N THR A 128 -10.62 -13.59 13.60
CA THR A 128 -10.25 -14.36 14.80
C THR A 128 -10.09 -13.46 16.03
N CYS A 129 -9.43 -12.30 15.89
CA CYS A 129 -9.09 -11.43 17.00
C CYS A 129 -10.17 -10.40 17.31
N PHE A 130 -10.94 -9.97 16.31
CA PHE A 130 -11.96 -8.92 16.43
C PHE A 130 -13.31 -9.42 15.88
N PRO A 131 -13.93 -10.45 16.51
CA PRO A 131 -15.09 -11.14 15.95
C PRO A 131 -16.33 -10.26 15.79
N LYS A 132 -16.42 -9.17 16.55
CA LYS A 132 -17.55 -8.21 16.49
C LYS A 132 -17.29 -7.08 15.50
N ALA A 133 -16.08 -6.92 15.03
CA ALA A 133 -15.71 -5.80 14.18
C ALA A 133 -16.21 -5.96 12.74
N MET A 134 -16.74 -4.88 12.19
CA MET A 134 -16.98 -4.74 10.77
C MET A 134 -15.64 -4.65 10.02
N ARG A 135 -15.42 -5.51 9.02
CA ARG A 135 -14.25 -5.45 8.16
C ARG A 135 -14.51 -4.50 7.01
N VAL A 136 -13.55 -3.64 6.73
CA VAL A 136 -13.60 -2.68 5.62
C VAL A 136 -12.34 -2.82 4.79
N ILE A 137 -12.47 -3.31 3.56
CA ILE A 137 -11.35 -3.38 2.62
C ILE A 137 -10.98 -1.98 2.12
N ASP A 138 -9.69 -1.68 2.13
CA ASP A 138 -9.21 -0.39 1.61
C ASP A 138 -9.38 -0.29 0.09
N ARG A 139 -10.12 0.74 -0.33
CA ARG A 139 -10.40 1.02 -1.74
C ARG A 139 -9.15 1.27 -2.59
N PHE A 140 -8.05 1.73 -1.98
CA PHE A 140 -6.80 1.99 -2.72
C PHE A 140 -6.18 0.68 -3.20
N HIS A 141 -6.23 -0.38 -2.40
CA HIS A 141 -5.78 -1.71 -2.80
C HIS A 141 -6.64 -2.29 -3.94
N ILE A 142 -7.96 -2.10 -3.87
CA ILE A 142 -8.88 -2.48 -4.94
C ILE A 142 -8.53 -1.76 -6.25
N GLN A 143 -8.35 -0.44 -6.19
CA GLN A 143 -8.01 0.37 -7.35
C GLN A 143 -6.61 0.02 -7.89
N LYS A 144 -5.67 -0.28 -7.03
CA LYS A 144 -4.31 -0.70 -7.39
C LYS A 144 -4.33 -1.97 -8.24
N LEU A 145 -5.08 -3.01 -7.82
CA LEU A 145 -5.21 -4.25 -8.60
C LEU A 145 -5.72 -3.99 -10.02
N ALA A 146 -6.75 -3.16 -10.18
CA ALA A 146 -7.26 -2.80 -11.50
C ALA A 146 -6.24 -2.01 -12.34
N CYS A 147 -5.48 -1.12 -11.72
CA CYS A 147 -4.39 -0.41 -12.40
C CYS A 147 -3.25 -1.35 -12.81
N ASP A 148 -2.89 -2.30 -11.94
CA ASP A 148 -1.83 -3.27 -12.21
C ASP A 148 -2.22 -4.21 -13.37
N ALA A 149 -3.50 -4.60 -13.49
CA ALA A 149 -4.00 -5.34 -14.63
C ALA A 149 -3.85 -4.57 -15.97
N VAL A 150 -4.14 -3.27 -15.97
CA VAL A 150 -3.89 -2.41 -17.15
C VAL A 150 -2.40 -2.35 -17.47
N GLN A 151 -1.55 -2.25 -16.45
CA GLN A 151 -0.09 -2.22 -16.66
C GLN A 151 0.45 -3.56 -17.18
N GLU A 152 -0.09 -4.69 -16.74
CA GLU A 152 0.27 -6.01 -17.25
C GLU A 152 0.02 -6.09 -18.78
N MET A 153 -1.18 -5.69 -19.22
CA MET A 153 -1.51 -5.67 -20.64
C MET A 153 -0.60 -4.72 -21.43
N ARG A 154 -0.34 -3.50 -20.90
CA ARG A 154 0.58 -2.55 -21.52
C ARG A 154 2.01 -3.10 -21.63
N ILE A 155 2.48 -3.79 -20.59
CA ILE A 155 3.82 -4.40 -20.57
C ILE A 155 3.90 -5.51 -21.62
N LYS A 156 2.88 -6.34 -21.77
CA LYS A 156 2.81 -7.37 -22.80
C LYS A 156 2.97 -6.75 -24.19
N HIS A 157 2.13 -5.79 -24.54
CA HIS A 157 2.24 -5.07 -25.83
C HIS A 157 3.62 -4.41 -26.03
N ARG A 158 4.23 -3.91 -24.94
CA ARG A 158 5.57 -3.32 -25.03
C ARG A 158 6.65 -4.36 -25.37
N TRP A 159 6.54 -5.55 -24.83
CA TRP A 159 7.47 -6.63 -25.17
C TRP A 159 7.29 -7.07 -26.61
N ASP A 160 6.06 -7.19 -27.08
CA ASP A 160 5.76 -7.50 -28.48
C ASP A 160 6.35 -6.44 -29.40
N ALA A 161 6.19 -5.15 -29.11
CA ALA A 161 6.74 -4.03 -29.87
C ALA A 161 8.28 -3.95 -29.84
N ILE A 162 8.91 -4.43 -28.77
CA ILE A 162 10.38 -4.53 -28.70
C ILE A 162 10.86 -5.67 -29.60
N GLN A 163 10.17 -6.81 -29.56
CA GLN A 163 10.53 -7.96 -30.40
C GLN A 163 10.39 -7.61 -31.89
N GLU A 164 9.25 -7.02 -32.30
CA GLU A 164 9.05 -6.55 -33.67
C GLU A 164 10.17 -5.60 -34.12
N ALA A 165 10.56 -4.64 -33.28
CA ALA A 165 11.63 -3.70 -33.61
C ALA A 165 13.02 -4.37 -33.74
N ASN A 166 13.27 -5.44 -32.97
CA ASN A 166 14.50 -6.21 -33.06
C ASN A 166 14.52 -7.03 -34.37
N ASP A 167 13.41 -7.68 -34.70
CA ASP A 167 13.27 -8.46 -35.91
C ASP A 167 13.41 -7.58 -37.16
N ASP A 168 12.82 -6.38 -37.15
CA ASP A 168 12.94 -5.39 -38.23
C ASP A 168 14.41 -4.90 -38.40
N MET A 169 15.12 -4.70 -37.27
CA MET A 169 16.55 -4.31 -37.32
C MET A 169 17.42 -5.43 -37.91
N GLU A 170 17.14 -6.69 -37.53
CA GLU A 170 17.87 -7.84 -38.06
C GLU A 170 17.62 -8.04 -39.56
N ASN A 171 16.34 -7.94 -39.97
CA ASN A 171 15.97 -8.02 -41.39
C ASN A 171 16.62 -6.89 -42.21
N ALA A 172 16.60 -5.66 -41.70
CA ALA A 172 17.26 -4.53 -42.39
C ALA A 172 18.76 -4.79 -42.55
N LYS A 173 19.46 -5.35 -41.55
CA LYS A 173 20.86 -5.71 -41.60
C LYS A 173 21.12 -6.81 -42.64
N LEU A 174 20.29 -7.83 -42.73
CA LEU A 174 20.39 -8.90 -43.71
C LEU A 174 20.20 -8.37 -45.15
N GLU A 175 19.32 -7.40 -45.34
CA GLU A 175 19.02 -6.73 -46.60
C GLU A 175 20.05 -5.64 -46.95
N GLY A 176 21.01 -5.32 -46.07
CA GLY A 176 22.03 -4.28 -46.30
C GLY A 176 21.45 -2.85 -46.29
N ARG A 177 20.27 -2.63 -45.71
CA ARG A 177 19.62 -1.31 -45.61
C ARG A 177 19.72 -0.74 -44.20
N GLU A 178 19.64 0.58 -44.07
CA GLU A 178 19.55 1.24 -42.78
C GLU A 178 18.16 1.03 -42.15
N TYR A 179 18.12 0.68 -40.86
CA TYR A 179 16.90 0.58 -40.10
C TYR A 179 16.36 1.96 -39.69
N VAL A 180 15.18 2.32 -40.18
CA VAL A 180 14.49 3.57 -39.79
C VAL A 180 13.17 3.18 -39.06
N PRO A 181 13.08 3.43 -37.75
CA PRO A 181 11.86 3.07 -37.01
C PRO A 181 10.69 3.96 -37.40
N PHE A 182 9.51 3.35 -37.54
CA PHE A 182 8.26 4.10 -37.68
C PHE A 182 8.02 4.97 -36.45
N ARG A 183 7.55 6.22 -36.66
CA ARG A 183 7.17 7.16 -35.62
C ARG A 183 5.75 7.67 -35.81
N TYR A 184 5.00 7.73 -34.72
CA TYR A 184 3.68 8.34 -34.68
C TYR A 184 3.77 9.88 -34.76
N GLU A 185 2.61 10.54 -34.88
CA GLU A 185 2.48 11.99 -35.01
C GLU A 185 3.11 12.78 -33.85
N ASN A 186 3.21 12.15 -32.68
CA ASN A 186 3.84 12.72 -31.48
C ASN A 186 5.37 12.45 -31.38
N GLY A 187 5.96 11.81 -32.40
CA GLY A 187 7.36 11.46 -32.48
C GLY A 187 7.76 10.17 -31.73
N ASP A 188 6.83 9.52 -31.03
CA ASP A 188 7.12 8.25 -30.34
C ASP A 188 7.18 7.10 -31.35
N THR A 189 8.12 6.18 -31.19
CA THR A 189 8.04 4.84 -31.78
C THR A 189 7.02 3.99 -31.00
N ARG A 190 6.62 2.82 -31.54
CA ARG A 190 5.66 1.92 -30.88
C ARG A 190 6.09 1.57 -29.43
N LYS A 191 7.35 1.16 -29.24
CA LYS A 191 7.91 0.84 -27.92
C LYS A 191 7.98 2.04 -26.97
N GLU A 192 8.25 3.25 -27.51
CA GLU A 192 8.30 4.50 -26.74
C GLU A 192 6.90 4.97 -26.33
N LEU A 193 5.90 4.87 -27.21
CA LEU A 193 4.50 5.14 -26.92
C LEU A 193 4.04 4.33 -25.71
N LEU A 194 4.28 3.01 -25.73
CA LEU A 194 3.89 2.10 -24.64
C LEU A 194 4.69 2.38 -23.35
N ALA A 195 5.98 2.67 -23.44
CA ALA A 195 6.80 3.00 -22.27
C ALA A 195 6.35 4.30 -21.59
N ARG A 196 6.14 5.36 -22.36
CA ARG A 196 5.77 6.70 -21.89
C ARG A 196 4.31 6.79 -21.44
N SER A 197 3.49 5.82 -21.82
CA SER A 197 2.08 5.73 -21.41
C SER A 197 1.87 5.18 -20.00
N ARG A 198 2.91 4.68 -19.33
CA ARG A 198 2.81 4.08 -17.99
C ARG A 198 2.03 4.96 -17.01
N TYR A 199 2.44 6.20 -16.82
CA TYR A 199 1.88 7.07 -15.79
C TYR A 199 0.54 7.69 -16.16
N LEU A 200 0.24 7.87 -17.46
CA LEU A 200 -1.06 8.39 -17.87
C LEU A 200 -2.18 7.38 -17.59
N LEU A 201 -1.91 6.08 -17.67
CA LEU A 201 -2.89 5.03 -17.41
C LEU A 201 -3.27 4.88 -15.93
N PHE A 202 -2.48 5.42 -15.01
CA PHE A 202 -2.86 5.53 -13.59
C PHE A 202 -3.75 6.74 -13.29
N LYS A 203 -3.77 7.74 -14.16
CA LYS A 203 -4.52 8.97 -13.96
C LYS A 203 -5.90 8.90 -14.60
N SER A 204 -6.84 9.65 -14.03
CA SER A 204 -8.09 9.99 -14.73
C SER A 204 -7.78 10.89 -15.94
N GLY A 205 -8.49 10.71 -17.03
CA GLY A 205 -8.33 11.52 -18.26
C GLY A 205 -8.43 13.03 -18.04
N GLU A 206 -9.27 13.45 -17.12
CA GLU A 206 -9.43 14.85 -16.69
C GLU A 206 -8.14 15.47 -16.10
N LYS A 207 -7.21 14.62 -15.62
CA LYS A 207 -5.93 15.03 -15.03
C LYS A 207 -4.75 14.91 -15.99
N TRP A 208 -4.99 14.60 -17.25
CA TRP A 208 -3.93 14.54 -18.25
C TRP A 208 -3.49 15.93 -18.70
N THR A 209 -2.21 16.07 -18.94
CA THR A 209 -1.68 17.22 -19.69
C THR A 209 -2.04 17.09 -21.17
N LEU A 210 -1.95 18.18 -21.94
CA LEU A 210 -2.18 18.13 -23.40
C LEU A 210 -1.30 17.08 -24.09
N SER A 211 -0.04 16.96 -23.69
CA SER A 211 0.88 15.94 -24.24
C SER A 211 0.42 14.52 -23.86
N GLN A 212 -0.10 14.31 -22.63
CA GLN A 212 -0.63 13.03 -22.20
C GLN A 212 -1.93 12.68 -22.94
N SER A 213 -2.81 13.66 -23.19
CA SER A 213 -4.05 13.45 -23.95
C SER A 213 -3.74 13.01 -25.38
N LYS A 214 -2.86 13.73 -26.08
CA LYS A 214 -2.44 13.36 -27.45
C LYS A 214 -1.82 11.95 -27.49
N ARG A 215 -1.00 11.60 -26.51
CA ARG A 215 -0.41 10.26 -26.41
C ARG A 215 -1.47 9.20 -26.15
N ALA A 216 -2.47 9.48 -25.30
CA ALA A 216 -3.56 8.57 -25.01
C ALA A 216 -4.45 8.33 -26.25
N GLU A 217 -4.70 9.35 -27.07
CA GLU A 217 -5.44 9.22 -28.33
C GLU A 217 -4.76 8.24 -29.28
N ILE A 218 -3.44 8.39 -29.48
CA ILE A 218 -2.65 7.47 -30.29
C ILE A 218 -2.66 6.07 -29.68
N LEU A 219 -2.39 5.96 -28.37
CA LEU A 219 -2.35 4.68 -27.65
C LEU A 219 -3.66 3.91 -27.81
N PHE A 220 -4.79 4.56 -27.61
CA PHE A 220 -6.09 3.93 -27.63
C PHE A 220 -6.62 3.66 -29.05
N ARG A 221 -6.08 4.33 -30.06
CA ARG A 221 -6.29 4.01 -31.47
C ARG A 221 -5.56 2.73 -31.87
N GLU A 222 -4.30 2.63 -31.45
CA GLU A 222 -3.41 1.50 -31.78
C GLU A 222 -3.72 0.23 -30.93
N TYR A 223 -4.16 0.44 -29.68
CA TYR A 223 -4.43 -0.62 -28.71
C TYR A 223 -5.82 -0.48 -28.10
N PRO A 224 -6.90 -0.87 -28.84
CA PRO A 224 -8.28 -0.77 -28.35
C PRO A 224 -8.58 -1.57 -27.09
N ASP A 225 -7.86 -2.68 -26.89
CA ASP A 225 -7.91 -3.50 -25.67
C ASP A 225 -7.40 -2.74 -24.44
N LEU A 226 -6.31 -1.96 -24.58
CA LEU A 226 -5.85 -1.07 -23.50
C LEU A 226 -6.85 0.05 -23.20
N LYS A 227 -7.58 0.55 -24.20
CA LYS A 227 -8.67 1.50 -23.97
C LYS A 227 -9.78 0.88 -23.15
N THR A 228 -10.17 -0.35 -23.47
CA THR A 228 -11.19 -1.10 -22.72
C THR A 228 -10.75 -1.38 -21.30
N ALA A 229 -9.52 -1.88 -21.11
CA ALA A 229 -8.94 -2.15 -19.79
C ALA A 229 -8.84 -0.87 -18.93
N TYR A 230 -8.39 0.24 -19.51
CA TYR A 230 -8.38 1.54 -18.84
C TYR A 230 -9.79 1.97 -18.44
N GLY A 231 -10.78 1.78 -19.32
CA GLY A 231 -12.20 2.04 -19.04
C GLY A 231 -12.73 1.24 -17.86
N LEU A 232 -12.37 -0.06 -17.75
CA LEU A 232 -12.73 -0.91 -16.61
C LEU A 232 -12.10 -0.41 -15.30
N SER A 233 -10.80 -0.10 -15.31
CA SER A 233 -10.10 0.45 -14.14
C SER A 233 -10.67 1.81 -13.72
N HIS A 234 -10.98 2.68 -14.68
CA HIS A 234 -11.58 4.00 -14.42
C HIS A 234 -13.00 3.88 -13.89
N SER A 235 -13.84 3.00 -14.46
CA SER A 235 -15.20 2.79 -13.98
C SER A 235 -15.25 2.27 -12.54
N LEU A 236 -14.31 1.39 -12.16
CA LEU A 236 -14.16 0.95 -10.78
C LEU A 236 -13.83 2.13 -9.83
N ARG A 237 -12.91 3.02 -10.21
CA ARG A 237 -12.62 4.26 -9.47
C ARG A 237 -13.88 5.11 -9.27
N MET A 238 -14.72 5.22 -10.30
CA MET A 238 -15.94 6.01 -10.24
C MET A 238 -16.97 5.40 -9.28
N ILE A 239 -17.01 4.07 -9.13
CA ILE A 239 -17.87 3.40 -8.14
C ILE A 239 -17.58 3.93 -6.74
N PHE A 240 -16.29 3.96 -6.34
CA PHE A 240 -15.88 4.43 -5.01
C PHE A 240 -15.95 5.95 -4.80
N SER A 241 -15.91 6.75 -5.88
CA SER A 241 -15.89 8.21 -5.77
C SER A 241 -17.28 8.86 -5.90
N LYS A 242 -18.18 8.28 -6.70
CA LYS A 242 -19.49 8.87 -6.98
C LYS A 242 -20.62 8.31 -6.11
N ASN A 243 -20.56 7.03 -5.76
CA ASN A 243 -21.61 6.44 -4.94
C ASN A 243 -21.46 6.87 -3.48
N THR A 244 -22.57 7.20 -2.85
CA THR A 244 -22.65 7.62 -1.44
C THR A 244 -23.35 6.60 -0.59
N VAL A 245 -24.15 5.72 -1.20
CA VAL A 245 -25.00 4.73 -0.56
C VAL A 245 -24.60 3.32 -0.98
N LYS A 246 -24.62 2.38 -0.04
CA LYS A 246 -24.20 0.98 -0.25
C LYS A 246 -24.98 0.28 -1.38
N ASP A 247 -26.28 0.49 -1.47
CA ASP A 247 -27.12 -0.16 -2.51
C ASP A 247 -26.85 0.37 -3.91
N ALA A 248 -26.58 1.68 -4.06
CA ALA A 248 -26.16 2.26 -5.34
C ALA A 248 -24.79 1.73 -5.79
N ALA A 249 -23.87 1.55 -4.82
CA ALA A 249 -22.57 0.96 -5.07
C ALA A 249 -22.69 -0.52 -5.50
N ARG A 250 -23.56 -1.27 -4.83
CA ARG A 250 -23.89 -2.67 -5.16
C ARG A 250 -24.34 -2.81 -6.63
N LEU A 251 -25.29 -1.98 -7.05
CA LEU A 251 -25.75 -1.98 -8.44
C LEU A 251 -24.67 -1.59 -9.43
N SER A 252 -23.86 -0.59 -9.07
CA SER A 252 -22.74 -0.14 -9.91
C SER A 252 -21.65 -1.22 -10.03
N MET A 253 -21.39 -1.97 -8.96
CA MET A 253 -20.47 -3.10 -8.96
C MET A 253 -20.98 -4.25 -9.83
N ALA A 254 -22.27 -4.59 -9.75
CA ALA A 254 -22.89 -5.59 -10.63
C ALA A 254 -22.72 -5.23 -12.11
N LYS A 255 -22.95 -3.97 -12.49
CA LYS A 255 -22.73 -3.48 -13.85
C LYS A 255 -21.24 -3.55 -14.25
N TRP A 256 -20.34 -3.36 -13.30
CA TRP A 256 -18.91 -3.49 -13.55
C TRP A 256 -18.51 -4.94 -13.84
N TYR A 257 -19.05 -5.92 -13.09
CA TYR A 257 -18.83 -7.35 -13.33
C TYR A 257 -19.26 -7.75 -14.75
N ASN A 258 -20.43 -7.34 -15.19
CA ASN A 258 -20.89 -7.62 -16.56
C ASN A 258 -19.91 -7.08 -17.62
N LYS A 259 -19.39 -5.86 -17.44
CA LYS A 259 -18.40 -5.29 -18.35
C LYS A 259 -17.06 -6.04 -18.33
N VAL A 260 -16.65 -6.58 -17.17
CA VAL A 260 -15.44 -7.42 -17.07
C VAL A 260 -15.63 -8.72 -17.82
N GLU A 261 -16.80 -9.36 -17.67
CA GLU A 261 -17.16 -10.59 -18.37
C GLU A 261 -17.20 -10.37 -19.89
N GLU A 262 -17.88 -9.31 -20.36
CA GLU A 262 -17.93 -8.92 -21.78
C GLU A 262 -16.55 -8.65 -22.37
N ALA A 263 -15.63 -8.03 -21.60
CA ALA A 263 -14.28 -7.74 -22.07
C ALA A 263 -13.39 -8.99 -22.14
N GLY A 264 -13.64 -10.02 -21.33
CA GLY A 264 -12.96 -11.30 -21.34
C GLY A 264 -11.46 -11.28 -20.96
N PHE A 265 -10.95 -10.20 -20.38
CA PHE A 265 -9.54 -10.09 -19.99
C PHE A 265 -9.23 -10.95 -18.77
N ARG A 266 -8.30 -11.88 -18.92
CA ARG A 266 -7.91 -12.82 -17.86
C ARG A 266 -7.54 -12.10 -16.54
N SER A 267 -6.73 -11.04 -16.60
CA SER A 267 -6.31 -10.27 -15.43
C SER A 267 -7.50 -9.63 -14.70
N PHE A 268 -8.48 -9.10 -15.43
CA PHE A 268 -9.70 -8.53 -14.84
C PHE A 268 -10.66 -9.60 -14.31
N ASN A 269 -10.73 -10.77 -14.93
CA ASN A 269 -11.54 -11.89 -14.43
C ASN A 269 -11.02 -12.38 -13.07
N VAL A 270 -9.69 -12.46 -12.89
CA VAL A 270 -9.08 -12.80 -11.58
C VAL A 270 -9.45 -11.76 -10.52
N ILE A 271 -9.38 -10.48 -10.85
CA ILE A 271 -9.76 -9.39 -9.93
C ILE A 271 -11.25 -9.47 -9.59
N ALA A 272 -12.12 -9.70 -10.56
CA ALA A 272 -13.56 -9.84 -10.34
C ALA A 272 -13.88 -11.02 -9.41
N ALA A 273 -13.23 -12.17 -9.57
CA ALA A 273 -13.38 -13.30 -8.69
C ALA A 273 -12.95 -12.96 -7.25
N THR A 274 -11.79 -12.34 -7.09
CA THR A 274 -11.31 -11.88 -5.77
C THR A 274 -12.28 -10.89 -5.12
N PHE A 275 -12.84 -9.95 -5.89
CA PHE A 275 -13.81 -8.98 -5.35
C PHE A 275 -15.13 -9.67 -4.97
N TYR A 276 -15.52 -10.71 -5.69
CA TYR A 276 -16.72 -11.47 -5.34
C TYR A 276 -16.55 -12.19 -3.99
N GLU A 277 -15.39 -12.76 -3.72
CA GLU A 277 -15.08 -13.41 -2.44
C GLU A 277 -15.08 -12.44 -1.24
N HIS A 278 -14.71 -11.17 -1.49
CA HIS A 278 -14.62 -10.11 -0.48
C HIS A 278 -15.75 -9.06 -0.59
N TYR A 279 -16.82 -9.39 -1.30
CA TYR A 279 -17.85 -8.45 -1.73
C TYR A 279 -18.44 -7.59 -0.60
N ASP A 280 -18.83 -8.23 0.51
CA ASP A 280 -19.44 -7.52 1.65
C ASP A 280 -18.41 -6.62 2.36
N ASP A 281 -17.19 -7.10 2.55
CA ASP A 281 -16.11 -6.36 3.20
C ASP A 281 -15.69 -5.13 2.35
N ILE A 282 -15.76 -5.23 1.00
CA ILE A 282 -15.57 -4.10 0.07
C ILE A 282 -16.72 -3.08 0.19
N LEU A 283 -17.97 -3.54 0.21
CA LEU A 283 -19.12 -2.67 0.30
C LEU A 283 -19.30 -2.02 1.68
N ASN A 284 -18.67 -2.55 2.72
CA ASN A 284 -18.65 -1.93 4.03
C ASN A 284 -17.99 -0.56 4.06
N PHE A 285 -17.12 -0.25 3.06
CA PHE A 285 -16.61 1.11 2.86
C PHE A 285 -17.71 2.19 2.86
N TYR A 286 -18.91 1.88 2.34
CA TYR A 286 -19.99 2.85 2.23
C TYR A 286 -20.71 3.13 3.55
N THR A 287 -20.46 2.36 4.61
CA THR A 287 -21.04 2.59 5.93
C THR A 287 -20.42 3.83 6.58
N ASN A 288 -19.10 3.88 6.67
CA ASN A 288 -18.35 4.97 7.35
C ASN A 288 -17.35 5.69 6.44
N LYS A 289 -17.23 5.29 5.18
CA LYS A 289 -16.22 5.76 4.20
C LYS A 289 -14.79 5.64 4.73
N SER A 290 -14.55 4.63 5.51
CA SER A 290 -13.26 4.36 6.16
C SER A 290 -12.20 3.94 5.14
N SER A 291 -10.96 4.35 5.38
CA SER A 291 -9.83 3.98 4.55
C SER A 291 -8.59 3.69 5.41
N ASN A 292 -7.61 3.04 4.83
CA ASN A 292 -6.32 2.75 5.47
C ASN A 292 -5.34 3.94 5.45
N ALA A 293 -5.79 5.14 5.05
CA ALA A 293 -4.93 6.32 4.92
C ALA A 293 -4.15 6.66 6.21
N ALA A 294 -4.73 6.40 7.39
CA ALA A 294 -4.05 6.59 8.67
C ALA A 294 -2.89 5.59 8.83
N ALA A 295 -3.09 4.30 8.48
CA ALA A 295 -2.05 3.29 8.52
C ALA A 295 -0.96 3.54 7.48
N GLU A 296 -1.33 3.92 6.23
CA GLU A 296 -0.37 4.31 5.20
C GLU A 296 0.49 5.51 5.65
N SER A 297 -0.13 6.54 6.24
CA SER A 297 0.58 7.69 6.81
C SER A 297 1.51 7.26 7.94
N PHE A 298 1.08 6.36 8.82
CA PHE A 298 1.90 5.83 9.89
C PHE A 298 3.10 5.03 9.35
N ASN A 299 2.88 4.16 8.38
CA ASN A 299 3.93 3.42 7.69
C ASN A 299 4.94 4.35 7.00
N ALA A 300 4.48 5.47 6.42
CA ALA A 300 5.36 6.49 5.86
C ALA A 300 6.23 7.16 6.94
N LYS A 301 5.69 7.42 8.14
CA LYS A 301 6.46 7.95 9.29
C LYS A 301 7.55 6.97 9.75
N ILE A 302 7.24 5.67 9.84
CA ILE A 302 8.24 4.63 10.15
C ILE A 302 9.36 4.63 9.12
N LYS A 303 9.01 4.64 7.83
CA LYS A 303 9.98 4.66 6.72
C LYS A 303 10.86 5.92 6.75
N ALA A 304 10.27 7.08 7.02
CA ALA A 304 10.99 8.36 7.15
C ALA A 304 11.95 8.35 8.35
N PHE A 305 11.52 7.82 9.50
CA PHE A 305 12.36 7.70 10.68
C PHE A 305 13.54 6.76 10.41
N ARG A 306 13.29 5.59 9.81
CA ARG A 306 14.36 4.67 9.37
C ARG A 306 15.37 5.36 8.43
N ALA A 307 14.87 6.11 7.46
CA ALA A 307 15.71 6.83 6.51
C ALA A 307 16.57 7.90 7.20
N SER A 308 16.04 8.60 8.22
CA SER A 308 16.79 9.58 9.00
C SER A 308 17.94 8.95 9.80
N LEU A 309 17.80 7.68 10.20
CA LEU A 309 18.84 6.89 10.87
C LEU A 309 19.83 6.25 9.87
N ARG A 310 19.61 6.38 8.55
CA ARG A 310 20.38 5.71 7.48
C ARG A 310 20.31 4.18 7.53
N GLY A 311 19.21 3.63 8.02
CA GLY A 311 18.97 2.21 8.21
C GLY A 311 18.79 1.84 9.68
N ILE A 312 18.54 0.57 9.93
CA ILE A 312 18.35 0.01 11.26
C ILE A 312 19.58 -0.87 11.57
N VAL A 313 20.41 -0.46 12.52
CA VAL A 313 21.56 -1.22 13.00
C VAL A 313 21.16 -2.12 14.18
N ASP A 314 20.37 -1.57 15.10
CA ASP A 314 19.81 -2.30 16.25
C ASP A 314 18.29 -2.24 16.16
N GLU A 315 17.69 -3.38 15.82
CA GLU A 315 16.27 -3.49 15.59
C GLU A 315 15.46 -3.29 16.87
N LYS A 316 15.87 -3.88 17.99
CA LYS A 316 15.16 -3.74 19.27
C LYS A 316 15.18 -2.29 19.75
N PHE A 317 16.32 -1.61 19.60
CA PHE A 317 16.41 -0.19 19.95
C PHE A 317 15.56 0.70 19.03
N PHE A 318 15.51 0.40 17.73
CA PHE A 318 14.60 1.09 16.81
C PHE A 318 13.13 0.90 17.19
N LEU A 319 12.73 -0.33 17.53
CA LEU A 319 11.37 -0.65 17.99
C LEU A 319 11.03 0.01 19.32
N TYR A 320 11.98 0.05 20.25
CA TYR A 320 11.85 0.83 21.48
C TYR A 320 11.56 2.30 21.19
N ARG A 321 12.32 2.91 20.27
CA ARG A 321 12.12 4.30 19.86
C ARG A 321 10.75 4.54 19.23
N LEU A 322 10.28 3.61 18.40
CA LEU A 322 8.92 3.66 17.84
C LEU A 322 7.85 3.57 18.93
N ALA A 323 8.03 2.66 19.90
CA ALA A 323 7.12 2.53 21.03
C ALA A 323 7.07 3.82 21.85
N LYS A 324 8.22 4.41 22.19
CA LYS A 324 8.28 5.69 22.91
C LYS A 324 7.52 6.80 22.17
N ILE A 325 7.68 6.93 20.85
CA ILE A 325 7.08 8.02 20.07
C ILE A 325 5.59 7.80 19.82
N TYR A 326 5.12 6.55 19.65
CA TYR A 326 3.80 6.28 19.11
C TYR A 326 2.90 5.40 19.96
N ALA A 327 3.46 4.74 20.99
CA ALA A 327 2.68 3.87 21.85
C ALA A 327 2.50 4.39 23.27
N TYR A 328 3.48 5.06 23.83
CA TYR A 328 3.36 5.61 25.19
C TYR A 328 2.79 7.03 25.19
N PRO A 329 2.11 7.44 26.29
CA PRO A 329 1.64 8.81 26.45
C PRO A 329 2.81 9.79 26.65
N HIS A 330 2.66 11.02 26.20
CA HIS A 330 3.61 12.13 26.36
C HIS A 330 3.05 13.23 27.21
#